data_84e7fe675798ddbab74ddd0aab466447
#
_entry.id   84e7fe675798ddbab74ddd0aab466447
#
_cell.length_a   1.000
_cell.length_b   1.000
_cell.length_c   1.000
_cell.angle_alpha   90.00
_cell.angle_beta   90.00
_cell.angle_gamma   90.00
#
_symmetry.space_group_name_H-M   'P 1'
#
loop_
_entity.id
_entity.type
_entity.pdbx_description
1 polymer ?
#
loop_
_entity_poly.entity_id
_entity_poly.type
_entity_poly.pdbx_seq_one_letter_code
_entity_poly.pdbx_strand_id
1 'polypeptide(L)' 'MMQYLIVIEQTPTGYSAYSPDLPGCISTGATREEVEQNMREAVSFHLEGLKLEGLEIPPPTTSSAYVNVAA' A
#
# COMPACT_ATOMS: atom_id res chain seq x y z
N MET A 1 -2.60 16.64 -3.34
CA MET A 1 -1.93 15.48 -2.73
C MET A 1 -2.73 14.21 -3.04
N MET A 2 -2.06 13.16 -3.49
CA MET A 2 -2.72 11.91 -3.82
C MET A 2 -2.68 10.95 -2.64
N GLN A 3 -3.76 10.16 -2.48
CA GLN A 3 -3.83 9.14 -1.45
C GLN A 3 -4.02 7.79 -2.12
N TYR A 4 -3.12 6.86 -1.82
CA TYR A 4 -3.25 5.48 -2.28
C TYR A 4 -3.67 4.60 -1.12
N LEU A 5 -4.68 3.77 -1.37
CA LEU A 5 -5.10 2.78 -0.38
C LEU A 5 -4.02 1.71 -0.27
N ILE A 6 -3.72 1.32 0.96
CA ILE A 6 -2.90 0.14 1.21
C ILE A 6 -3.74 -0.87 1.97
N VAL A 7 -3.51 -2.14 1.66
CA VAL A 7 -4.15 -3.26 2.36
C VAL A 7 -3.10 -3.85 3.30
N ILE A 8 -3.47 -3.99 4.57
CA ILE A 8 -2.57 -4.51 5.59
C ILE A 8 -3.12 -5.83 6.09
N GLU A 9 -2.29 -6.85 6.09
CA GLU A 9 -2.67 -8.19 6.52
C GLU A 9 -1.71 -8.71 7.57
N GLN A 10 -2.24 -9.41 8.56
CA GLN A 10 -1.42 -10.07 9.56
C GLN A 10 -0.78 -11.31 8.95
N THR A 11 0.47 -11.56 9.32
CA THR A 11 1.21 -12.76 8.92
C THR A 11 1.69 -13.47 10.18
N PRO A 12 2.19 -14.71 10.06
CA PRO A 12 2.71 -15.40 11.25
C PRO A 12 3.84 -14.67 11.97
N THR A 13 4.57 -13.80 11.28
CA THR A 13 5.73 -13.11 11.86
C THR A 13 5.56 -11.60 11.96
N GLY A 14 4.40 -11.06 11.61
CA GLY A 14 4.16 -9.62 11.66
C GLY A 14 3.05 -9.19 10.72
N TYR A 15 3.39 -8.32 9.78
CA TYR A 15 2.41 -7.74 8.85
C TYR A 15 3.00 -7.65 7.45
N SER A 16 2.11 -7.73 6.47
CA SER A 16 2.45 -7.41 5.09
C SER A 16 1.44 -6.41 4.55
N ALA A 17 1.84 -5.66 3.54
CA ALA A 17 0.95 -4.67 2.94
C ALA A 17 1.25 -4.50 1.46
N TYR A 18 0.23 -4.08 0.72
CA TYR A 18 0.38 -3.78 -0.70
C TYR A 18 -0.59 -2.67 -1.07
N SER A 19 -0.36 -2.04 -2.21
CA SER A 19 -1.25 -1.03 -2.74
C SER A 19 -1.92 -1.56 -4.02
N PRO A 20 -3.26 -1.74 -4.01
CA PRO A 20 -3.95 -2.28 -5.19
C PRO A 20 -3.75 -1.47 -6.47
N ASP A 21 -3.63 -0.14 -6.35
CA ASP A 21 -3.48 0.72 -7.52
C ASP A 21 -2.05 0.80 -8.04
N LEU A 22 -1.09 0.22 -7.31
CA LEU A 22 0.32 0.25 -7.70
C LEU A 22 0.85 -1.18 -7.73
N PRO A 23 0.71 -1.88 -8.86
CA PRO A 23 1.15 -3.28 -8.97
C PRO A 23 2.63 -3.46 -8.58
N GLY A 24 2.90 -4.45 -7.76
CA GLY A 24 4.25 -4.73 -7.29
C GLY A 24 4.72 -3.89 -6.12
N CYS A 25 3.91 -2.94 -5.64
CA CYS A 25 4.29 -2.11 -4.49
C CYS A 25 3.83 -2.81 -3.21
N ILE A 26 4.78 -3.51 -2.56
CA ILE A 26 4.51 -4.29 -1.35
C ILE A 26 5.59 -4.00 -0.31
N SER A 27 5.27 -4.28 0.96
CA SER A 27 6.24 -4.21 2.04
C SER A 27 5.81 -5.09 3.19
N THR A 28 6.71 -5.27 4.16
CA THR A 28 6.43 -6.01 5.37
C THR A 28 6.91 -5.21 6.58
N GLY A 29 6.49 -5.62 7.77
CA GLY A 29 6.93 -5.01 9.00
C GLY A 29 6.59 -5.91 10.18
N ALA A 30 7.32 -5.74 11.28
CA ALA A 30 7.08 -6.51 12.50
C ALA A 30 5.85 -6.02 13.25
N THR A 31 5.51 -4.74 13.11
CA THR A 31 4.35 -4.11 13.73
C THR A 31 3.51 -3.41 12.67
N ARG A 32 2.28 -3.06 13.06
CA ARG A 32 1.40 -2.32 12.16
C ARG A 32 2.00 -0.95 11.81
N GLU A 33 2.54 -0.25 12.80
CA GLU A 33 3.16 1.06 12.57
C GLU A 33 4.36 0.96 11.63
N GLU A 34 5.14 -0.10 11.79
CA GLU A 34 6.31 -0.32 10.95
C GLU A 34 5.91 -0.59 9.51
N VAL A 35 4.92 -1.47 9.28
CA VAL A 35 4.49 -1.78 7.92
C VAL A 35 3.87 -0.55 7.24
N GLU A 36 3.14 0.27 8.00
CA GLU A 36 2.60 1.51 7.45
C GLU A 36 3.70 2.47 7.01
N GLN A 37 4.72 2.63 7.84
CA GLN A 37 5.85 3.49 7.51
C GLN A 37 6.62 2.94 6.31
N ASN A 38 6.86 1.63 6.29
CA ASN A 38 7.55 1.00 5.18
C ASN A 38 6.75 1.13 3.87
N MET A 39 5.43 1.02 3.94
CA MET A 39 4.59 1.22 2.75
C MET A 39 4.62 2.68 2.29
N ARG A 40 4.65 3.63 3.21
CA ARG A 40 4.74 5.04 2.83
C ARG A 40 6.00 5.29 2.01
N GLU A 41 7.11 4.72 2.44
CA GLU A 41 8.37 4.83 1.72
C GLU A 41 8.32 4.07 0.39
N ALA A 42 7.73 2.87 0.40
CA ALA A 42 7.63 2.05 -0.80
C ALA A 42 6.78 2.73 -1.88
N VAL A 43 5.66 3.34 -1.49
CA VAL A 43 4.80 4.07 -2.44
C VAL A 43 5.55 5.25 -3.03
N SER A 44 6.20 6.05 -2.19
CA SER A 44 6.98 7.19 -2.68
C SER A 44 8.06 6.77 -3.66
N PHE A 45 8.79 5.72 -3.32
CA PHE A 45 9.86 5.20 -4.16
C PHE A 45 9.31 4.66 -5.49
N HIS A 46 8.19 3.95 -5.42
CA HIS A 46 7.54 3.39 -6.60
C HIS A 46 7.11 4.48 -7.57
N LEU A 47 6.46 5.53 -7.05
CA LEU A 47 6.01 6.65 -7.87
C LEU A 47 7.20 7.40 -8.49
N GLU A 48 8.25 7.58 -7.72
CA GLU A 48 9.46 8.24 -8.23
C GLU A 48 10.09 7.44 -9.36
N GLY A 49 10.13 6.11 -9.23
CA GLY A 49 10.62 5.25 -10.29
C GLY A 49 9.80 5.36 -11.57
N LEU A 50 8.47 5.41 -11.44
CA LEU A 50 7.60 5.59 -12.60
C LEU A 50 7.89 6.91 -13.31
N LYS A 51 8.07 7.99 -12.55
CA LYS A 51 8.40 9.30 -13.13
C LYS A 51 9.72 9.30 -13.86
N LEU A 52 10.72 8.67 -13.27
CA LEU A 52 12.06 8.60 -13.88
C LEU A 52 12.04 7.82 -15.19
N GLU A 53 11.17 6.82 -15.30
CA GLU A 53 11.05 6.04 -16.53
C GLU A 53 10.09 6.65 -17.54
N GLY A 54 9.46 7.78 -17.19
CA GLY A 54 8.49 8.43 -18.06
C GLY A 54 7.19 7.67 -18.20
N LEU A 55 6.88 6.82 -17.22
CA LEU A 55 5.66 6.04 -17.23
C LEU A 55 4.53 6.81 -16.57
N GLU A 56 3.31 6.45 -16.92
CA GLU A 56 2.11 7.08 -16.36
C GLU A 56 1.94 6.72 -14.88
N ILE A 57 1.58 7.70 -14.08
CA ILE A 57 1.26 7.49 -12.67
C ILE A 57 -0.18 7.00 -12.57
N PRO A 58 -0.43 5.78 -12.07
CA PRO A 58 -1.81 5.30 -11.93
C PRO A 58 -2.61 6.18 -10.98
N PRO A 59 -3.85 6.52 -11.32
CA PRO A 59 -4.70 7.29 -10.39
C PRO A 59 -5.12 6.43 -9.20
N PRO A 60 -5.28 7.02 -8.00
CA PRO A 60 -5.79 6.28 -6.84
C PRO A 60 -7.30 6.10 -6.95
N THR A 61 -7.73 4.94 -7.41
CA THR A 61 -9.14 4.65 -7.65
C THR A 61 -9.75 3.66 -6.66
N THR A 62 -8.92 2.97 -5.88
CA THR A 62 -9.40 1.96 -4.93
C THR A 62 -9.79 2.59 -3.60
N SER A 63 -10.93 2.19 -3.09
CA SER A 63 -11.38 2.58 -1.76
C SER A 63 -11.78 1.33 -0.99
N SER A 64 -12.06 1.48 0.30
CA SER A 64 -12.42 0.36 1.16
C SER A 64 -13.61 0.72 2.04
N ALA A 65 -14.24 -0.32 2.57
CA ALA A 65 -15.32 -0.15 3.52
C ALA A 65 -15.34 -1.35 4.47
N TYR A 66 -15.87 -1.12 5.67
CA TYR A 66 -16.13 -2.19 6.62
C TYR A 66 -17.63 -2.47 6.63
N VAL A 67 -17.96 -3.74 6.71
CA VAL A 67 -19.35 -4.17 6.72
C VAL A 67 -19.64 -4.88 8.04
N ASN A 68 -20.70 -4.46 8.71
CA ASN A 68 -21.11 -5.12 9.95
C ASN A 68 -21.91 -6.36 9.61
N VAL A 69 -21.56 -7.47 10.23
CA VAL A 69 -22.27 -8.73 10.04
C VAL A 69 -22.60 -9.32 11.40
N ALA A 70 -23.77 -9.93 11.49
CA ALA A 70 -24.19 -10.64 12.69
C ALA A 70 -23.59 -12.04 12.64
N ALA A 71 -22.61 -12.30 13.48
CA ALA A 71 -21.90 -13.58 13.47
C ALA A 71 -21.97 -14.26 14.85
#